data_cdf839bc04f9f7d6b2977decab2759c4
#
_entry.id   cdf839bc04f9f7d6b2977decab2759c4
#
_cell.length_a   1.000
_cell.length_b   1.000
_cell.length_c   1.000
_cell.angle_alpha   90.00
_cell.angle_beta   90.00
_cell.angle_gamma   90.00
#
_symmetry.space_group_name_H-M   'P 1'
#
loop_
_entity.id
_entity.type
_entity.pdbx_description
1 polymer ?
#
loop_
_entity_poly.entity_id
_entity_poly.type
_entity_poly.pdbx_seq_one_letter_code
_entity_poly.pdbx_strand_id
1 'polypeptide(L)'
;MMQVVFVVLHKTELLQNLLTSLKKAGVSGGTILDSQGMISYIQESDESYILGSLRLFLEQARPDSKTMFFIINDEQTDLVFNTIDKALGGLKKHNTGIAFAMPITKVAGVVKDDSLF
;
A
#
# COMPACT_ATOMS: atom_id res chain seq x y z
N MET A 1 -11.11 17.37 -8.27
CA MET A 1 -11.66 16.05 -7.93
C MET A 1 -10.71 15.32 -7.01
N MET A 2 -11.22 14.48 -6.16
CA MET A 2 -10.39 13.72 -5.23
C MET A 2 -10.21 12.30 -5.69
N GLN A 3 -9.13 11.68 -5.23
CA GLN A 3 -8.84 10.28 -5.47
C GLN A 3 -8.51 9.59 -4.18
N VAL A 4 -8.82 8.30 -4.11
CA VAL A 4 -8.33 7.43 -3.04
C VAL A 4 -7.14 6.65 -3.57
N VAL A 5 -6.06 6.65 -2.80
CA VAL A 5 -4.84 5.91 -3.12
C VAL A 5 -4.75 4.73 -2.17
N PHE A 6 -4.54 3.55 -2.74
CA PHE A 6 -4.27 2.33 -1.99
C PHE A 6 -2.82 1.94 -2.16
N VAL A 7 -2.19 1.57 -1.07
CA VAL A 7 -0.84 1.00 -1.09
C VAL A 7 -0.90 -0.32 -0.33
N VAL A 8 -0.56 -1.40 -1.01
CA VAL A 8 -0.41 -2.70 -0.37
C VAL A 8 1.08 -2.95 -0.24
N LEU A 9 1.59 -2.88 0.97
CA LEU A 9 3.02 -2.94 1.25
C LEU A 9 3.41 -4.31 1.75
N HIS A 10 4.28 -4.99 1.00
CA HIS A 10 4.78 -6.31 1.39
C HIS A 10 6.03 -6.20 2.27
N LYS A 11 6.90 -5.24 2.00
CA LYS A 11 8.06 -4.97 2.84
C LYS A 11 7.65 -4.07 4.00
N THR A 12 7.02 -4.66 5.00
CA THR A 12 6.41 -3.91 6.09
C THR A 12 7.41 -3.11 6.92
N GLU A 13 8.69 -3.50 6.89
CA GLU A 13 9.74 -2.73 7.56
C GLU A 13 9.92 -1.33 6.96
N LEU A 14 9.41 -1.08 5.76
CA LEU A 14 9.49 0.22 5.12
C LEU A 14 8.31 1.15 5.46
N LEU A 15 7.38 0.69 6.27
CA LEU A 15 6.16 1.45 6.55
C LEU A 15 6.47 2.82 7.17
N GLN A 16 7.35 2.88 8.16
CA GLN A 16 7.69 4.16 8.79
C GLN A 16 8.27 5.16 7.80
N ASN A 17 9.17 4.68 6.94
CA ASN A 17 9.75 5.54 5.92
C ASN A 17 8.68 6.05 4.94
N LEU A 18 7.77 5.16 4.55
CA LEU A 18 6.66 5.54 3.67
C LEU A 18 5.79 6.62 4.31
N LEU A 19 5.38 6.42 5.56
CA LEU A 19 4.52 7.38 6.26
C LEU A 19 5.17 8.74 6.40
N THR A 20 6.45 8.76 6.76
CA THR A 20 7.20 10.01 6.90
C THR A 20 7.29 10.74 5.56
N SER A 21 7.56 10.01 4.49
CA SER A 21 7.68 10.59 3.16
C SER A 21 6.35 11.13 2.65
N LEU A 22 5.27 10.41 2.89
CA LEU A 22 3.93 10.85 2.49
C LEU A 22 3.52 12.11 3.24
N LYS A 23 3.83 12.19 4.53
CA LYS A 23 3.54 13.39 5.31
C LYS A 23 4.27 14.59 4.74
N LYS A 24 5.54 14.44 4.38
CA LYS A 24 6.32 15.53 3.76
C LYS A 24 5.75 15.93 2.40
N ALA A 25 5.13 15.01 1.69
CA ALA A 25 4.52 15.28 0.39
C ALA A 25 3.12 15.89 0.51
N GLY A 26 2.63 16.11 1.73
CA GLY A 26 1.34 16.76 1.93
C GLY A 26 0.16 15.83 2.18
N VAL A 27 0.42 14.54 2.34
CA VAL A 27 -0.65 13.61 2.72
C VAL A 27 -0.92 13.77 4.21
N SER A 28 -2.13 14.19 4.55
CA SER A 28 -2.45 14.62 5.90
C SER A 28 -3.07 13.52 6.77
N GLY A 29 -3.42 12.40 6.23
CA GLY A 29 -3.94 11.30 7.03
C GLY A 29 -4.25 10.10 6.17
N GLY A 30 -4.59 9.01 6.84
CA GLY A 30 -4.91 7.77 6.15
C GLY A 30 -5.26 6.68 7.14
N THR A 31 -5.60 5.53 6.61
CA THR A 31 -5.96 4.35 7.38
C THR A 31 -5.02 3.21 7.02
N ILE A 32 -4.57 2.49 8.03
CA ILE A 32 -3.68 1.36 7.85
C ILE A 32 -4.38 0.12 8.38
N LEU A 33 -4.36 -0.94 7.58
CA LEU A 33 -4.96 -2.23 7.90
C LEU A 33 -3.92 -3.32 7.80
N ASP A 34 -3.98 -4.28 8.70
CA ASP A 34 -3.25 -5.51 8.52
C ASP A 34 -3.93 -6.32 7.41
N SER A 35 -3.14 -6.88 6.52
CA SER A 35 -3.67 -7.61 5.38
C SER A 35 -2.81 -8.84 5.09
N GLN A 36 -3.38 -9.74 4.30
CA GLN A 36 -2.72 -10.97 3.93
C GLN A 36 -2.87 -11.18 2.43
N GLY A 37 -1.78 -11.49 1.77
CA GLY A 37 -1.81 -11.78 0.36
C GLY A 37 -2.54 -13.08 0.05
N MET A 38 -3.14 -13.15 -1.12
CA MET A 38 -3.88 -14.33 -1.55
C MET A 38 -3.02 -15.60 -1.52
N ILE A 39 -1.77 -15.48 -1.95
CA ILE A 39 -0.87 -16.63 -1.98
C ILE A 39 -0.54 -17.12 -0.58
N SER A 40 -0.29 -16.19 0.36
CA SER A 40 -0.07 -16.54 1.76
C SER A 40 -1.29 -17.24 2.36
N TYR A 41 -2.47 -16.76 2.02
CA TYR A 41 -3.72 -17.34 2.51
C TYR A 41 -3.89 -18.78 2.00
N ILE A 42 -3.60 -19.01 0.74
CA ILE A 42 -3.66 -20.34 0.16
C ILE A 42 -2.68 -21.30 0.86
N GLN A 43 -1.47 -20.83 1.15
CA GLN A 43 -0.48 -21.62 1.84
C GLN A 43 -0.95 -22.05 3.23
N GLU A 44 -1.58 -21.16 3.98
CA GLU A 44 -2.09 -21.46 5.31
C GLU A 44 -3.28 -22.40 5.28
N SER A 45 -4.16 -22.24 4.30
CA SER A 45 -5.42 -22.96 4.29
C SER A 45 -5.33 -24.36 3.69
N ASP A 46 -4.40 -24.61 2.79
CA ASP A 46 -4.31 -25.93 2.16
C ASP A 46 -2.93 -26.19 1.55
N GLU A 47 -2.03 -26.71 2.37
CA GLU A 47 -0.67 -27.02 1.93
C GLU A 47 -0.62 -28.20 0.96
N SER A 48 -1.62 -29.08 0.98
CA SER A 48 -1.58 -30.31 0.20
C SER A 48 -1.62 -30.07 -1.32
N TYR A 49 -2.11 -28.92 -1.74
CA TYR A 49 -2.19 -28.58 -3.16
C TYR A 49 -1.00 -27.80 -3.67
N ILE A 50 -0.07 -27.46 -2.79
CA ILE A 50 1.08 -26.64 -3.16
C ILE A 50 2.25 -27.54 -3.49
N LEU A 51 2.57 -27.63 -4.78
CA LEU A 51 3.62 -28.52 -5.26
C LEU A 51 4.63 -27.78 -6.15
N GLY A 52 5.88 -28.20 -6.08
CA GLY A 52 6.92 -27.78 -7.01
C GLY A 52 7.20 -26.29 -7.07
N SER A 53 7.07 -25.73 -8.24
CA SER A 53 7.43 -24.32 -8.48
C SER A 53 6.57 -23.34 -7.69
N LEU A 54 5.31 -23.69 -7.42
CA LEU A 54 4.46 -22.83 -6.61
C LEU A 54 4.97 -22.74 -5.18
N ARG A 55 5.49 -23.86 -4.67
CA ARG A 55 6.06 -23.87 -3.33
C ARG A 55 7.26 -22.93 -3.21
N LEU A 56 8.14 -22.92 -4.21
CA LEU A 56 9.26 -22.01 -4.24
C LEU A 56 8.79 -20.56 -4.26
N PHE A 57 7.75 -20.29 -5.04
CA PHE A 57 7.17 -18.96 -5.10
C PHE A 57 6.63 -18.53 -3.73
N LEU A 58 5.95 -19.43 -3.04
CA LEU A 58 5.39 -19.16 -1.72
C LEU A 58 6.47 -18.94 -0.65
N GLU A 59 7.58 -19.63 -0.75
CA GLU A 59 8.70 -19.43 0.18
C GLU A 59 9.26 -18.02 0.10
N GLN A 60 9.16 -17.38 -1.05
CA GLN A 60 9.63 -16.01 -1.25
C GLN A 60 8.57 -14.98 -0.91
N ALA A 61 7.31 -15.38 -0.80
CA ALA A 61 6.23 -14.47 -0.48
C ALA A 61 6.26 -14.13 1.01
N ARG A 62 6.05 -12.87 1.32
CA ARG A 62 5.95 -12.45 2.71
C ARG A 62 4.57 -12.81 3.25
N PRO A 63 4.48 -13.39 4.46
CA PRO A 63 3.20 -13.80 5.03
C PRO A 63 2.29 -12.64 5.37
N ASP A 64 2.88 -11.50 5.74
CA ASP A 64 2.12 -10.34 6.18
C ASP A 64 2.30 -9.18 5.23
N SER A 65 1.26 -8.35 5.16
CA SER A 65 1.32 -7.10 4.44
C SER A 65 0.58 -6.03 5.22
N LYS A 66 0.83 -4.78 4.87
CA LYS A 66 0.07 -3.64 5.38
C LYS A 66 -0.60 -2.97 4.21
N THR A 67 -1.90 -2.76 4.33
CA THR A 67 -2.65 -2.02 3.31
C THR A 67 -3.03 -0.68 3.90
N MET A 68 -2.72 0.39 3.18
CA MET A 68 -3.15 1.71 3.61
C MET A 68 -3.92 2.39 2.50
N PHE A 69 -4.81 3.29 2.88
CA PHE A 69 -5.48 4.14 1.92
C PHE A 69 -5.62 5.54 2.48
N PHE A 70 -5.62 6.49 1.58
CA PHE A 70 -5.75 7.90 1.91
C PHE A 70 -6.32 8.67 0.73
N ILE A 71 -6.81 9.86 1.00
CA ILE A 71 -7.49 10.68 -0.01
C ILE A 71 -6.59 11.86 -0.37
N ILE A 72 -6.47 12.11 -1.66
CA ILE A 72 -5.68 13.23 -2.19
C ILE A 72 -6.49 13.97 -3.26
N ASN A 73 -6.04 15.16 -3.60
CA ASN A 73 -6.54 15.87 -4.77
C ASN A 73 -5.82 15.36 -6.02
N ASP A 74 -6.50 15.47 -7.18
CA ASP A 74 -5.93 15.02 -8.45
C ASP A 74 -4.55 15.59 -8.72
N GLU A 75 -4.33 16.84 -8.36
CA GLU A 75 -3.06 17.52 -8.63
C GLU A 75 -1.89 16.90 -7.87
N GLN A 76 -2.16 16.17 -6.81
CA GLN A 76 -1.13 15.55 -5.99
C GLN A 76 -0.74 14.15 -6.47
N THR A 77 -1.44 13.60 -7.43
CA THR A 77 -1.30 12.19 -7.81
C THR A 77 0.12 11.82 -8.20
N ASP A 78 0.71 12.59 -9.11
CA ASP A 78 2.06 12.28 -9.59
C ASP A 78 3.10 12.40 -8.48
N LEU A 79 3.00 13.45 -7.68
CA LEU A 79 3.92 13.65 -6.56
C LEU A 79 3.80 12.51 -5.55
N VAL A 80 2.58 12.10 -5.23
CA VAL A 80 2.33 11.03 -4.26
C VAL A 80 2.88 9.70 -4.77
N PHE A 81 2.63 9.36 -6.03
CA PHE A 81 3.14 8.10 -6.59
C PHE A 81 4.65 8.08 -6.68
N ASN A 82 5.27 9.20 -7.06
CA ASN A 82 6.73 9.31 -7.05
C ASN A 82 7.29 9.17 -5.64
N THR A 83 6.60 9.74 -4.66
CA THR A 83 7.00 9.64 -3.25
C THR A 83 6.94 8.20 -2.77
N ILE A 84 5.86 7.49 -3.10
CA ILE A 84 5.70 6.08 -2.73
C ILE A 84 6.82 5.25 -3.36
N ASP A 85 7.06 5.44 -4.64
CA ASP A 85 8.09 4.69 -5.36
C ASP A 85 9.48 4.88 -4.74
N LYS A 86 9.83 6.12 -4.43
CA LYS A 86 11.12 6.41 -3.80
C LYS A 86 11.22 5.86 -2.39
N ALA A 87 10.17 6.02 -1.60
CA ALA A 87 10.18 5.58 -0.20
C ALA A 87 10.33 4.07 -0.09
N LEU A 88 9.84 3.33 -1.08
CA LEU A 88 9.88 1.87 -1.08
C LEU A 88 11.06 1.31 -1.87
N GLY A 89 11.90 2.18 -2.40
CA GLY A 89 13.06 1.73 -3.15
C GLY A 89 12.74 1.16 -4.52
N GLY A 90 11.55 1.43 -5.04
CA GLY A 90 11.11 1.02 -6.36
C GLY A 90 10.00 -0.03 -6.30
N LEU A 91 8.80 0.36 -6.75
CA LEU A 91 7.65 -0.55 -6.77
C LEU A 91 7.78 -1.67 -7.79
N LYS A 92 8.65 -1.50 -8.77
CA LYS A 92 8.89 -2.54 -9.77
C LYS A 92 9.70 -3.71 -9.23
N LYS A 93 10.32 -3.54 -8.08
CA LYS A 93 11.08 -4.63 -7.46
C LYS A 93 10.15 -5.68 -6.90
N HIS A 94 10.57 -6.93 -7.00
CA HIS A 94 9.78 -8.06 -6.55
C HIS A 94 9.45 -7.98 -5.07
N ASN A 95 8.22 -8.27 -4.70
CA ASN A 95 7.72 -8.32 -3.32
C ASN A 95 7.82 -7.01 -2.54
N THR A 96 7.88 -5.87 -3.22
CA THR A 96 7.88 -4.58 -2.54
C THR A 96 6.47 -4.14 -2.18
N GLY A 97 5.58 -4.12 -3.16
CA GLY A 97 4.20 -3.70 -2.95
C GLY A 97 3.54 -3.25 -4.24
N ILE A 98 2.33 -2.77 -4.10
CA ILE A 98 1.54 -2.24 -5.21
C ILE A 98 0.82 -0.99 -4.75
N ALA A 99 0.70 -0.01 -5.64
CA ALA A 99 -0.05 1.22 -5.38
C ALA A 99 -0.98 1.48 -6.55
N PHE A 100 -2.20 1.93 -6.24
CA PHE A 100 -3.17 2.29 -7.27
C PHE A 100 -4.12 3.35 -6.74
N ALA A 101 -4.76 4.07 -7.65
CA ALA A 101 -5.67 5.14 -7.30
C ALA A 101 -6.97 5.00 -8.07
N MET A 102 -8.04 5.49 -7.44
CA MET A 102 -9.38 5.51 -8.05
C MET A 102 -10.03 6.86 -7.80
N PRO A 103 -10.82 7.35 -8.75
CA PRO A 103 -11.58 8.56 -8.52
C PRO A 103 -12.62 8.35 -7.42
N ILE A 104 -12.84 9.38 -6.61
CA ILE A 104 -13.89 9.38 -5.61
C ILE A 104 -15.05 10.21 -6.14
N THR A 105 -16.24 9.61 -6.24
CA THR A 105 -17.42 10.32 -6.73
C THR A 105 -18.10 11.11 -5.62
N LYS A 106 -17.96 10.69 -4.38
CA LYS A 106 -18.57 11.37 -3.25
C LYS A 106 -17.79 11.04 -1.99
N VAL A 107 -17.56 12.05 -1.16
CA VAL A 107 -16.87 11.89 0.11
C VAL A 107 -17.48 12.83 1.15
N ALA A 108 -17.54 12.37 2.38
CA ALA A 108 -17.97 13.18 3.52
C ALA A 108 -17.02 12.90 4.68
N GLY A 109 -16.86 13.90 5.54
CA GLY A 109 -16.02 13.74 6.71
C GLY A 109 -14.55 14.09 6.51
N VAL A 110 -14.19 14.57 5.33
CA VAL A 110 -12.83 15.03 5.08
C VAL A 110 -12.72 16.50 5.48
N VAL A 111 -11.80 16.77 6.37
CA VAL A 111 -11.54 18.14 6.84
C VAL A 111 -10.23 18.61 6.20
N LYS A 112 -10.27 19.80 5.60
CA LYS A 112 -9.11 20.38 4.91
C LYS A 112 -8.12 21.08 5.85
N ASP A 113 -8.24 20.86 7.12
CA ASP A 113 -7.35 21.48 8.10
C ASP A 113 -6.19 20.54 8.41
N ASP A 114 -5.01 20.89 7.91
CA ASP A 114 -3.81 20.08 8.08
C ASP A 114 -3.42 19.89 9.54
N SER A 115 -3.90 20.76 10.44
CA SER A 115 -3.56 20.65 11.84
C SER A 115 -4.17 19.41 12.51
N LEU A 116 -5.12 18.75 11.87
CA LEU A 116 -5.78 17.57 12.43
C LEU A 116 -5.00 16.28 12.21
N PHE A 117 -3.98 16.33 11.47
CA PHE A 117 -3.18 15.16 11.12
C PHE A 117 -1.71 15.42 11.40
#